data_d346fad1c395ffe672db390990cf4f01
#
_entry.id   d346fad1c395ffe672db390990cf4f01
#
_cell.length_a   1.000
_cell.length_b   1.000
_cell.length_c   1.000
_cell.angle_alpha   90.00
_cell.angle_beta   90.00
_cell.angle_gamma   90.00
#
_symmetry.space_group_name_H-M   'P 1'
#
loop_
_entity.id
_entity.type
_entity.pdbx_description
1 polymer ?
#
loop_
_entity_poly.entity_id
_entity_poly.type
_entity_poly.pdbx_seq_one_letter_code
_entity_poly.pdbx_strand_id
1 'polypeptide(L)'
;MRPQDRPNFQWKCLAEALYFEARGEPVEGQFAVAEVILNRVDSSKFPNSICRVVNQGTGRKHACQFSYTCDGKLERVANGAAYKKVVRIAQVMINGGIRQLSGGATYYHTTSVAPSWARRFEHTRTIGIHKFYKPAKRSSEN
;
A
#
# COMPACT_ATOMS: atom_id res chain seq x y z
N MET A 1 -5.22 22.06 -9.76
CA MET A 1 -4.61 20.91 -9.09
C MET A 1 -5.53 20.45 -7.96
N ARG A 2 -5.90 19.18 -7.95
CA ARG A 2 -6.74 18.63 -6.89
C ARG A 2 -5.95 18.64 -5.58
N PRO A 3 -6.64 18.78 -4.42
CA PRO A 3 -5.93 18.75 -3.13
C PRO A 3 -5.05 17.52 -2.95
N GLN A 4 -5.53 16.34 -3.34
CA GLN A 4 -4.77 15.10 -3.17
C GLN A 4 -3.53 15.01 -4.05
N ASP A 5 -3.39 15.87 -5.06
CA ASP A 5 -2.21 15.90 -5.94
C ASP A 5 -1.13 16.83 -5.41
N ARG A 6 -1.40 17.59 -4.35
CA ARG A 6 -0.41 18.49 -3.76
C ARG A 6 0.66 17.69 -3.01
N PRO A 7 1.92 18.10 -3.08
CA PRO A 7 3.00 17.36 -2.39
C PRO A 7 2.76 17.15 -0.91
N ASN A 8 2.18 18.14 -0.21
CA ASN A 8 1.95 18.03 1.22
C ASN A 8 0.76 17.13 1.61
N PHE A 9 0.01 16.62 0.64
CA PHE A 9 -1.06 15.65 0.90
C PHE A 9 -0.60 14.20 0.80
N GLN A 10 0.59 13.97 0.24
CA GLN A 10 1.04 12.60 -0.01
C GLN A 10 1.20 11.80 1.29
N TRP A 11 1.74 12.42 2.35
CA TRP A 11 1.87 11.73 3.63
C TRP A 11 0.51 11.34 4.21
N LYS A 12 -0.50 12.18 4.01
CA LYS A 12 -1.85 11.91 4.54
C LYS A 12 -2.47 10.71 3.85
N CYS A 13 -2.36 10.65 2.53
CA CYS A 13 -2.85 9.49 1.77
C CYS A 13 -2.16 8.21 2.22
N LEU A 14 -0.84 8.26 2.42
CA LEU A 14 -0.08 7.10 2.88
C LEU A 14 -0.50 6.70 4.30
N ALA A 15 -0.59 7.66 5.21
CA ALA A 15 -0.98 7.39 6.60
C ALA A 15 -2.38 6.78 6.67
N GLU A 16 -3.34 7.32 5.93
CA GLU A 16 -4.69 6.78 5.92
C GLU A 16 -4.73 5.35 5.38
N ALA A 17 -4.00 5.09 4.30
CA ALA A 17 -3.91 3.74 3.76
C ALA A 17 -3.34 2.76 4.80
N LEU A 18 -2.26 3.13 5.47
CA LEU A 18 -1.67 2.30 6.53
C LEU A 18 -2.64 2.08 7.68
N TYR A 19 -3.38 3.12 8.04
CA TYR A 19 -4.36 3.00 9.13
C TYR A 19 -5.42 1.96 8.80
N PHE A 20 -6.03 2.05 7.62
CA PHE A 20 -7.12 1.15 7.26
C PHE A 20 -6.64 -0.24 6.85
N GLU A 21 -5.45 -0.35 6.27
CA GLU A 21 -4.94 -1.63 5.78
C GLU A 21 -4.12 -2.40 6.81
N ALA A 22 -3.49 -1.72 7.75
CA ALA A 22 -2.45 -2.38 8.55
C ALA A 22 -2.37 -1.95 10.01
N ARG A 23 -3.31 -1.17 10.54
CA ARG A 23 -3.17 -0.66 11.93
C ARG A 23 -3.08 -1.77 12.99
N GLY A 24 -3.67 -2.92 12.73
CA GLY A 24 -3.61 -4.07 13.63
C GLY A 24 -2.40 -4.97 13.43
N GLU A 25 -1.55 -4.65 12.47
CA GLU A 25 -0.40 -5.47 12.13
C GLU A 25 0.83 -5.10 12.95
N PRO A 26 1.83 -6.00 13.03
CA PRO A 26 3.14 -5.64 13.59
C PRO A 26 3.72 -4.43 12.85
N VAL A 27 4.61 -3.70 13.53
CA VAL A 27 5.24 -2.51 12.94
C VAL A 27 5.90 -2.83 11.61
N GLU A 28 6.60 -3.96 11.52
CA GLU A 28 7.23 -4.38 10.25
C GLU A 28 6.21 -4.56 9.13
N GLY A 29 5.03 -5.07 9.45
CA GLY A 29 3.95 -5.21 8.48
C GLY A 29 3.44 -3.86 8.00
N GLN A 30 3.35 -2.90 8.91
CA GLN A 30 2.95 -1.54 8.54
C GLN A 30 3.97 -0.89 7.61
N PHE A 31 5.26 -1.03 7.92
CA PHE A 31 6.32 -0.56 7.02
C PHE A 31 6.28 -1.28 5.67
N ALA A 32 6.04 -2.59 5.67
CA ALA A 32 6.00 -3.36 4.42
C ALA A 32 4.86 -2.92 3.51
N VAL A 33 3.69 -2.60 4.06
CA VAL A 33 2.57 -2.06 3.27
C VAL A 33 2.94 -0.69 2.69
N ALA A 34 3.60 0.16 3.48
CA ALA A 34 4.09 1.44 2.97
C ALA A 34 5.07 1.24 1.80
N GLU A 35 5.95 0.25 1.90
CA GLU A 35 6.88 -0.08 0.81
C GLU A 35 6.14 -0.44 -0.47
N VAL A 36 5.08 -1.25 -0.38
CA VAL A 36 4.30 -1.61 -1.56
C VAL A 36 3.76 -0.37 -2.26
N ILE A 37 3.19 0.55 -1.49
CA ILE A 37 2.64 1.78 -2.06
C ILE A 37 3.73 2.60 -2.75
N LEU A 38 4.88 2.77 -2.10
CA LEU A 38 5.99 3.53 -2.66
C LEU A 38 6.63 2.80 -3.86
N ASN A 39 6.73 1.48 -3.80
CA ASN A 39 7.22 0.70 -4.94
C ASN A 39 6.32 0.87 -6.16
N ARG A 40 5.00 0.95 -5.95
CA ARG A 40 4.07 1.22 -7.04
C ARG A 40 4.30 2.61 -7.63
N VAL A 41 4.49 3.63 -6.79
CA VAL A 41 4.77 4.99 -7.26
C VAL A 41 6.00 5.01 -8.17
N ASP A 42 7.01 4.22 -7.85
CA ASP A 42 8.25 4.16 -8.61
C ASP A 42 8.15 3.28 -9.86
N SER A 43 7.07 2.54 -10.02
CA SER A 43 6.86 1.64 -11.15
C SER A 43 6.08 2.35 -12.25
N SER A 44 6.52 2.20 -13.50
CA SER A 44 5.82 2.76 -14.64
C SER A 44 4.44 2.12 -14.89
N LYS A 45 4.15 1.01 -14.23
CA LYS A 45 2.87 0.29 -14.37
C LYS A 45 1.76 0.82 -13.46
N PHE A 46 2.08 1.75 -12.58
CA PHE A 46 1.14 2.31 -11.61
C PHE A 46 1.14 3.84 -11.68
N PRO A 47 0.14 4.49 -11.06
CA PRO A 47 0.15 5.95 -10.98
C PRO A 47 1.42 6.46 -10.28
N ASN A 48 1.81 7.69 -10.57
CA ASN A 48 3.10 8.24 -10.13
C ASN A 48 3.04 9.10 -8.86
N SER A 49 1.98 8.98 -8.08
CA SER A 49 1.91 9.63 -6.77
C SER A 49 1.23 8.72 -5.77
N ILE A 50 1.53 8.93 -4.49
CA ILE A 50 0.98 8.11 -3.41
C ILE A 50 -0.56 8.20 -3.41
N CYS A 51 -1.10 9.40 -3.44
CA CYS A 51 -2.55 9.57 -3.41
C CYS A 51 -3.24 8.91 -4.61
N ARG A 52 -2.62 8.98 -5.79
CA ARG A 52 -3.18 8.34 -6.99
C ARG A 52 -3.10 6.82 -6.91
N VAL A 53 -2.02 6.27 -6.35
CA VAL A 53 -1.91 4.83 -6.12
C VAL A 53 -2.99 4.36 -5.14
N VAL A 54 -3.14 5.05 -4.02
CA VAL A 54 -4.09 4.68 -2.97
C VAL A 54 -5.53 4.76 -3.49
N ASN A 55 -5.84 5.76 -4.29
CA ASN A 55 -7.19 5.97 -4.82
C ASN A 55 -7.45 5.30 -6.17
N GLN A 56 -6.52 4.46 -6.64
CA GLN A 56 -6.66 3.80 -7.93
C GLN A 56 -7.93 2.95 -7.95
N GLY A 57 -8.76 3.17 -8.96
CA GLY A 57 -10.03 2.47 -9.10
C GLY A 57 -11.19 3.06 -8.30
N THR A 58 -10.95 4.09 -7.46
CA THR A 58 -12.02 4.73 -6.71
C THR A 58 -13.07 5.30 -7.66
N GLY A 59 -14.34 5.04 -7.34
CA GLY A 59 -15.46 5.46 -8.18
C GLY A 59 -15.88 4.42 -9.21
N ARG A 60 -15.12 3.34 -9.39
CA ARG A 60 -15.48 2.23 -10.26
C ARG A 60 -15.89 1.05 -9.41
N LYS A 61 -17.06 0.49 -9.68
CA LYS A 61 -17.57 -0.67 -8.94
C LYS A 61 -16.57 -1.83 -9.02
N HIS A 62 -16.21 -2.37 -7.88
CA HIS A 62 -15.30 -3.52 -7.75
C HIS A 62 -13.89 -3.29 -8.29
N ALA A 63 -13.46 -2.04 -8.46
CA ALA A 63 -12.16 -1.73 -9.05
C ALA A 63 -11.17 -1.08 -8.10
N CYS A 64 -11.52 -0.89 -6.82
CA CYS A 64 -10.63 -0.24 -5.86
C CYS A 64 -9.47 -1.13 -5.47
N GLN A 65 -8.24 -0.60 -5.56
CA GLN A 65 -7.06 -1.30 -5.11
C GLN A 65 -7.03 -1.43 -3.58
N PHE A 66 -7.55 -0.41 -2.90
CA PHE A 66 -7.68 -0.42 -1.43
C PHE A 66 -9.17 -0.35 -1.12
N SER A 67 -9.68 -1.38 -0.47
CA SER A 67 -11.12 -1.56 -0.29
C SER A 67 -11.80 -0.41 0.45
N TYR A 68 -11.10 0.23 1.39
CA TYR A 68 -11.72 1.31 2.15
C TYR A 68 -12.11 2.52 1.29
N THR A 69 -11.48 2.68 0.11
CA THR A 69 -11.80 3.81 -0.78
C THR A 69 -13.10 3.61 -1.55
N CYS A 70 -13.67 2.40 -1.51
CA CYS A 70 -14.90 2.05 -2.25
C CYS A 70 -15.98 1.43 -1.40
N ASP A 71 -15.86 1.39 -0.08
CA ASP A 71 -16.83 0.70 0.76
C ASP A 71 -18.07 1.54 1.08
N GLY A 72 -18.13 2.79 0.61
CA GLY A 72 -19.27 3.67 0.83
C GLY A 72 -19.38 4.24 2.24
N LYS A 73 -18.42 3.94 3.09
CA LYS A 73 -18.37 4.45 4.46
C LYS A 73 -17.49 5.68 4.54
N LEU A 74 -17.74 6.53 5.53
CA LEU A 74 -16.86 7.66 5.79
C LEU A 74 -15.50 7.13 6.26
N GLU A 75 -14.43 7.60 5.63
CA GLU A 75 -13.08 7.29 6.07
C GLU A 75 -12.79 8.07 7.35
N ARG A 76 -13.01 7.41 8.47
CA ARG A 76 -12.82 8.01 9.78
C ARG A 76 -11.68 7.35 10.51
N VAL A 77 -10.75 8.16 10.98
CA VAL A 77 -9.69 7.69 11.87
C VAL A 77 -10.24 7.72 13.30
N ALA A 78 -10.62 6.55 13.80
CA ALA A 78 -11.26 6.42 15.11
C ALA A 78 -10.27 6.32 16.27
N ASN A 79 -9.01 5.93 16.00
CA ASN A 79 -8.00 5.70 17.04
C ASN A 79 -6.83 6.64 16.86
N GLY A 80 -6.74 7.67 17.71
CA GLY A 80 -5.70 8.69 17.62
C GLY A 80 -4.28 8.16 17.80
N ALA A 81 -4.07 7.19 18.72
CA ALA A 81 -2.74 6.64 18.94
C ALA A 81 -2.27 5.81 17.75
N ALA A 82 -3.14 4.96 17.20
CA ALA A 82 -2.83 4.16 16.03
C ALA A 82 -2.56 5.06 14.82
N TYR A 83 -3.32 6.13 14.67
CA TYR A 83 -3.11 7.06 13.56
C TYR A 83 -1.78 7.80 13.70
N LYS A 84 -1.45 8.28 14.89
CA LYS A 84 -0.15 8.94 15.13
C LYS A 84 1.01 8.04 14.75
N LYS A 85 0.90 6.76 15.05
CA LYS A 85 1.93 5.78 14.72
C LYS A 85 2.13 5.65 13.21
N VAL A 86 1.03 5.50 12.46
CA VAL A 86 1.15 5.35 11.00
C VAL A 86 1.56 6.65 10.32
N VAL A 87 1.21 7.80 10.89
CA VAL A 87 1.72 9.09 10.40
C VAL A 87 3.24 9.13 10.49
N ARG A 88 3.82 8.69 11.61
CA ARG A 88 5.29 8.63 11.76
C ARG A 88 5.91 7.69 10.74
N ILE A 89 5.31 6.52 10.52
CA ILE A 89 5.79 5.57 9.52
C ILE A 89 5.75 6.21 8.13
N ALA A 90 4.63 6.86 7.79
CA ALA A 90 4.49 7.52 6.50
C ALA A 90 5.58 8.59 6.30
N GLN A 91 5.83 9.39 7.32
CA GLN A 91 6.86 10.44 7.25
C GLN A 91 8.26 9.86 7.06
N VAL A 92 8.60 8.81 7.81
CA VAL A 92 9.90 8.14 7.67
C VAL A 92 10.06 7.62 6.24
N MET A 93 9.04 6.96 5.71
CA MET A 93 9.16 6.32 4.40
C MET A 93 9.19 7.34 3.26
N ILE A 94 8.40 8.41 3.33
CA ILE A 94 8.42 9.47 2.33
C ILE A 94 9.77 10.18 2.33
N ASN A 95 10.39 10.31 3.49
CA ASN A 95 11.69 11.00 3.62
C ASN A 95 12.88 10.08 3.35
N GLY A 96 12.67 8.98 2.64
CA GLY A 96 13.75 8.13 2.18
C GLY A 96 14.06 6.93 3.06
N GLY A 97 13.10 6.47 3.86
CA GLY A 97 13.26 5.26 4.65
C GLY A 97 13.64 4.06 3.79
N ILE A 98 14.47 3.18 4.34
CA ILE A 98 14.97 2.00 3.63
C ILE A 98 13.81 1.05 3.31
N ARG A 99 13.77 0.53 2.08
CA ARG A 99 12.74 -0.40 1.61
C ARG A 99 13.33 -1.80 1.46
N GLN A 100 13.34 -2.58 2.54
CA GLN A 100 13.93 -3.92 2.53
C GLN A 100 13.02 -5.00 3.11
N LEU A 101 11.83 -4.64 3.58
CA LEU A 101 10.95 -5.60 4.25
C LEU A 101 10.05 -6.38 3.30
N SER A 102 9.58 -5.75 2.22
CA SER A 102 8.65 -6.39 1.30
C SER A 102 9.32 -7.17 0.17
N GLY A 103 10.64 -7.04 0.01
CA GLY A 103 11.35 -7.69 -1.09
C GLY A 103 11.04 -7.09 -2.45
N GLY A 104 10.73 -5.79 -2.51
CA GLY A 104 10.38 -5.12 -3.76
C GLY A 104 8.95 -5.34 -4.21
N ALA A 105 8.08 -5.80 -3.31
CA ALA A 105 6.71 -6.15 -3.66
C ALA A 105 5.90 -4.95 -4.11
N THR A 106 5.01 -5.19 -5.08
CA THR A 106 3.99 -4.24 -5.54
C THR A 106 2.58 -4.78 -5.35
N TYR A 107 2.45 -6.00 -4.80
CA TYR A 107 1.16 -6.64 -4.51
C TYR A 107 1.20 -7.30 -3.16
N TYR A 108 0.06 -7.35 -2.50
CA TYR A 108 -0.11 -8.15 -1.30
C TYR A 108 -1.57 -8.56 -1.14
N HIS A 109 -1.80 -9.59 -0.35
CA HIS A 109 -3.14 -9.98 0.10
C HIS A 109 -3.04 -10.52 1.51
N THR A 110 -4.19 -10.56 2.19
CA THR A 110 -4.24 -11.19 3.52
C THR A 110 -4.28 -12.70 3.38
N THR A 111 -3.86 -13.40 4.43
CA THR A 111 -3.87 -14.88 4.45
C THR A 111 -5.27 -15.47 4.36
N SER A 112 -6.32 -14.66 4.56
CA SER A 112 -7.70 -15.13 4.50
C SER A 112 -8.24 -15.24 3.07
N VAL A 113 -7.50 -14.77 2.07
CA VAL A 113 -7.91 -14.82 0.66
C VAL A 113 -6.85 -15.51 -0.18
N ALA A 114 -7.25 -15.99 -1.36
CA ALA A 114 -6.36 -16.66 -2.29
C ALA A 114 -6.64 -16.13 -3.70
N PRO A 115 -6.17 -14.90 -4.01
CA PRO A 115 -6.44 -14.32 -5.32
C PRO A 115 -5.74 -15.11 -6.42
N SER A 116 -6.39 -15.17 -7.59
CA SER A 116 -5.89 -15.97 -8.71
C SER A 116 -4.51 -15.53 -9.20
N TRP A 117 -4.21 -14.23 -9.12
CA TRP A 117 -2.92 -13.70 -9.57
C TRP A 117 -1.75 -14.19 -8.70
N ALA A 118 -2.01 -14.57 -7.43
CA ALA A 118 -0.92 -14.96 -6.51
C ALA A 118 -0.12 -16.16 -7.02
N ARG A 119 -0.75 -17.06 -7.78
CA ARG A 119 -0.06 -18.24 -8.33
C ARG A 119 0.89 -17.89 -9.46
N ARG A 120 0.71 -16.72 -10.09
CA ARG A 120 1.54 -16.28 -11.22
C ARG A 120 2.61 -15.30 -10.81
N PHE A 121 2.55 -14.80 -9.58
CA PHE A 121 3.48 -13.79 -9.08
C PHE A 121 4.49 -14.44 -8.15
N GLU A 122 5.63 -13.80 -8.01
CA GLU A 122 6.68 -14.27 -7.09
C GLU A 122 6.34 -13.84 -5.68
N HIS A 123 6.19 -14.80 -4.77
CA HIS A 123 6.01 -14.51 -3.35
C HIS A 123 7.34 -14.05 -2.76
N THR A 124 7.36 -12.88 -2.16
CA THR A 124 8.61 -12.29 -1.62
C THR A 124 8.72 -12.43 -0.11
N ARG A 125 7.66 -12.14 0.61
CA ARG A 125 7.66 -12.18 2.09
C ARG A 125 6.27 -12.47 2.61
N THR A 126 6.21 -12.98 3.84
CA THR A 126 4.98 -13.02 4.64
C THR A 126 5.28 -12.34 5.96
N ILE A 127 4.51 -11.33 6.31
CA ILE A 127 4.64 -10.60 7.58
C ILE A 127 3.24 -10.48 8.18
N GLY A 128 3.03 -11.06 9.36
CA GLY A 128 1.71 -11.11 9.97
C GLY A 128 0.70 -11.80 9.07
N ILE A 129 -0.41 -11.14 8.82
CA ILE A 129 -1.45 -11.69 7.95
C ILE A 129 -1.29 -11.30 6.48
N HIS A 130 -0.20 -10.61 6.12
CA HIS A 130 0.02 -10.16 4.75
C HIS A 130 1.07 -10.98 4.03
N LYS A 131 0.73 -11.44 2.84
CA LYS A 131 1.66 -12.09 1.91
C LYS A 131 1.97 -11.12 0.78
N PHE A 132 3.24 -10.90 0.53
CA PHE A 132 3.75 -9.90 -0.41
C PHE A 132 4.29 -10.57 -1.67
N TYR A 133 4.04 -9.92 -2.81
CA TYR A 133 4.40 -10.47 -4.12
C TYR A 133 4.92 -9.39 -5.05
N LYS A 134 5.70 -9.82 -6.04
CA LYS A 134 6.04 -9.00 -7.19
C LYS A 134 5.78 -9.82 -8.46
N PRO A 135 5.52 -9.17 -9.62
CA PRO A 135 5.36 -9.91 -10.86
C PRO A 135 6.59 -10.76 -11.14
N ALA A 136 6.36 -11.98 -11.60
CA ALA A 136 7.46 -12.87 -11.96
C ALA A 136 8.24 -12.27 -13.15
N LYS A 137 9.58 -12.39 -13.12
CA LYS A 137 10.41 -11.95 -14.24
C LYS A 137 10.12 -12.83 -15.45
N ARG A 138 10.04 -12.20 -16.63
CA ARG A 138 10.04 -12.95 -17.88
C ARG A 138 11.44 -13.51 -18.11
N SER A 139 11.53 -14.65 -18.78
CA SER A 139 12.84 -15.28 -19.06
C SER A 139 13.79 -14.38 -19.86
N SER A 140 13.24 -13.42 -20.62
CA SER A 140 14.02 -12.44 -21.37
C SER A 140 14.47 -11.23 -20.57
N GLU A 141 14.05 -11.11 -19.32
CA GLU A 141 14.37 -10.00 -18.43
C GLU A 141 15.50 -10.41 -17.50
N ASN A 142 16.71 -10.01 -17.83
CA ASN A 142 17.87 -10.28 -16.98
C ASN A 142 18.52 -9.00 -16.53
#